data_4179bf9b022927ebf2fd87d7b20a8cfb
#
_entry.id   4179bf9b022927ebf2fd87d7b20a8cfb
#
_cell.length_a   1.000
_cell.length_b   1.000
_cell.length_c   1.000
_cell.angle_alpha   90.00
_cell.angle_beta   90.00
_cell.angle_gamma   90.00
#
_symmetry.space_group_name_H-M   'P 1'
#
loop_
_entity.id
_entity.type
_entity.pdbx_description
1 polymer ?
#
loop_
_entity_poly.entity_id
_entity_poly.type
_entity_poly.pdbx_seq_one_letter_code
_entity_poly.pdbx_strand_id
1 'polypeptide(L)'
;IYIVLSCGIFAQTTGKISGLIKDKSDSSPLPGANVYIENSSFGTASDENGRFTLINIPPGKYNLKIDMIGYKSMKMENISVSVNRTFSLEAELEQTVIEGEVVTVEVARFSQKKDQTGTIKNISGDEINALPVENVGAVVNMQAGVVNGHFRGGRNTEVTYMVDGIQVDETFGGSSATVDIQPEAVQDLEVVTGTFNAEYGRAMSGVVNVVTRDGGSKFEGSVSMGGSSYYTDNTDIFVGLDPSINKSQDIKFSLGGPILGNKVTFFSNVRVQSNNGHLNGLRL
;
A
#
# COMPACT_ATOMS: atom_id res chain seq x y z
N ILE A 1 -15.11 36.82 0.20
CA ILE A 1 -14.54 35.51 -0.16
C ILE A 1 -14.33 34.77 1.17
N TYR A 2 -15.22 33.82 1.50
CA TYR A 2 -15.07 32.94 2.63
C TYR A 2 -14.25 31.74 2.19
N ILE A 3 -13.00 31.63 2.66
CA ILE A 3 -12.21 30.40 2.53
C ILE A 3 -12.69 29.45 3.62
N VAL A 4 -13.54 28.50 3.25
CA VAL A 4 -13.89 27.36 4.13
C VAL A 4 -12.68 26.44 4.14
N LEU A 5 -11.88 26.52 5.21
CA LEU A 5 -10.82 25.59 5.49
C LEU A 5 -11.51 24.27 5.92
N SER A 6 -11.76 23.38 4.97
CA SER A 6 -12.23 22.04 5.27
C SER A 6 -11.10 21.31 5.99
N CYS A 7 -11.24 21.16 7.30
CA CYS A 7 -10.41 20.25 8.09
C CYS A 7 -10.76 18.83 7.60
N GLY A 8 -9.94 18.26 6.75
CA GLY A 8 -10.11 16.89 6.27
C GLY A 8 -10.02 15.95 7.47
N ILE A 9 -11.10 15.25 7.77
CA ILE A 9 -11.08 14.08 8.66
C ILE A 9 -10.38 13.00 7.86
N PHE A 10 -9.07 12.84 8.06
CA PHE A 10 -8.34 11.71 7.51
C PHE A 10 -8.81 10.46 8.24
N ALA A 11 -9.59 9.63 7.57
CA ALA A 11 -9.82 8.25 7.99
C ALA A 11 -8.43 7.59 8.06
N GLN A 12 -8.06 7.10 9.25
CA GLN A 12 -6.68 6.72 9.54
C GLN A 12 -6.30 5.42 8.84
N THR A 13 -5.75 5.55 7.65
CA THR A 13 -5.11 4.46 6.91
C THR A 13 -3.64 4.33 7.34
N THR A 14 -3.41 4.12 8.62
CA THR A 14 -2.06 4.09 9.21
C THR A 14 -1.72 2.74 9.81
N GLY A 15 -0.43 2.46 9.91
CA GLY A 15 0.11 1.32 10.64
C GLY A 15 0.79 1.73 11.94
N LYS A 16 1.39 0.75 12.60
CA LYS A 16 2.12 0.91 13.87
C LYS A 16 3.44 0.15 13.79
N ILE A 17 4.45 0.64 14.50
CA ILE A 17 5.67 -0.12 14.81
C ILE A 17 5.73 -0.27 16.33
N SER A 18 5.88 -1.48 16.83
CA SER A 18 6.11 -1.75 18.24
C SER A 18 7.30 -2.67 18.41
N GLY A 19 7.93 -2.62 19.58
CA GLY A 19 9.05 -3.51 19.83
C GLY A 19 9.51 -3.51 21.25
N LEU A 20 10.54 -4.33 21.48
CA LEU A 20 11.22 -4.49 22.73
C LEU A 20 12.72 -4.28 22.52
N ILE A 21 13.32 -3.43 23.32
CA ILE A 21 14.74 -3.11 23.29
C ILE A 21 15.40 -3.72 24.53
N LYS A 22 16.45 -4.49 24.29
CA LYS A 22 17.20 -5.22 25.33
C LYS A 22 18.70 -4.95 25.20
N ASP A 23 19.41 -5.12 26.31
CA ASP A 23 20.86 -5.24 26.31
C ASP A 23 21.26 -6.58 25.71
N LYS A 24 22.21 -6.56 24.81
CA LYS A 24 22.73 -7.77 24.15
C LYS A 24 23.49 -8.71 25.10
N SER A 25 24.06 -8.18 26.18
CA SER A 25 24.91 -8.95 27.09
C SER A 25 24.13 -9.78 28.10
N ASP A 26 23.07 -9.21 28.67
CA ASP A 26 22.29 -9.82 29.75
C ASP A 26 20.78 -9.93 29.47
N SER A 27 20.34 -9.49 28.27
CA SER A 27 18.94 -9.49 27.84
C SER A 27 18.03 -8.62 28.74
N SER A 28 18.58 -7.72 29.54
CA SER A 28 17.80 -6.79 30.37
C SER A 28 17.08 -5.76 29.49
N PRO A 29 15.83 -5.34 29.85
CA PRO A 29 15.12 -4.31 29.11
C PRO A 29 15.84 -2.97 29.25
N LEU A 30 15.87 -2.20 28.16
CA LEU A 30 16.51 -0.90 28.10
C LEU A 30 15.46 0.23 28.08
N PRO A 31 15.16 0.87 29.25
CA PRO A 31 14.27 2.01 29.30
C PRO A 31 14.94 3.29 28.79
N GLY A 32 14.16 4.18 28.17
CA GLY A 32 14.64 5.49 27.72
C GLY A 32 15.45 5.47 26.42
N ALA A 33 15.51 4.35 25.70
CA ALA A 33 16.09 4.32 24.37
C ALA A 33 15.23 5.11 23.38
N ASN A 34 15.83 6.02 22.62
CA ASN A 34 15.14 6.82 21.63
C ASN A 34 14.97 6.02 20.33
N VAL A 35 13.74 5.91 19.89
CA VAL A 35 13.35 5.20 18.65
C VAL A 35 12.70 6.19 17.71
N TYR A 36 13.23 6.35 16.51
CA TYR A 36 12.69 7.28 15.52
C TYR A 36 12.88 6.82 14.09
N ILE A 37 11.99 7.28 13.23
CA ILE A 37 12.07 7.04 11.79
C ILE A 37 12.94 8.13 11.16
N GLU A 38 13.97 7.74 10.43
CA GLU A 38 14.87 8.68 9.75
C GLU A 38 14.10 9.60 8.80
N ASN A 39 14.49 10.88 8.77
CA ASN A 39 13.89 11.92 7.91
C ASN A 39 12.38 12.17 8.15
N SER A 40 11.88 11.84 9.32
CA SER A 40 10.49 12.07 9.71
C SER A 40 10.38 12.68 11.11
N SER A 41 9.15 13.05 11.51
CA SER A 41 8.84 13.51 12.87
C SER A 41 8.37 12.38 13.78
N PHE A 42 8.32 11.15 13.32
CA PHE A 42 7.87 10.01 14.11
C PHE A 42 8.98 9.51 15.03
N GLY A 43 8.76 9.60 16.31
CA GLY A 43 9.70 9.13 17.33
C GLY A 43 9.02 8.90 18.67
N THR A 44 9.63 8.05 19.49
CA THR A 44 9.20 7.71 20.85
C THR A 44 10.40 7.23 21.66
N ALA A 45 10.24 7.10 22.99
CA ALA A 45 11.21 6.45 23.85
C ALA A 45 10.65 5.11 24.36
N SER A 46 11.54 4.17 24.70
CA SER A 46 11.14 2.92 25.34
C SER A 46 10.71 3.16 26.81
N ASP A 47 9.71 2.38 27.24
CA ASP A 47 9.18 2.39 28.61
C ASP A 47 10.11 1.65 29.60
N GLU A 48 9.68 1.54 30.88
CA GLU A 48 10.42 0.86 31.95
C GLU A 48 10.69 -0.63 31.66
N ASN A 49 9.91 -1.23 30.78
CA ASN A 49 10.07 -2.63 30.35
C ASN A 49 10.81 -2.75 29.01
N GLY A 50 11.43 -1.65 28.52
CA GLY A 50 12.13 -1.61 27.24
C GLY A 50 11.19 -1.62 26.02
N ARG A 51 9.88 -1.47 26.19
CA ARG A 51 8.90 -1.51 25.11
C ARG A 51 8.68 -0.14 24.53
N PHE A 52 8.46 -0.10 23.22
CA PHE A 52 8.10 1.14 22.51
C PHE A 52 6.94 0.90 21.52
N THR A 53 6.23 1.96 21.20
CA THR A 53 5.19 1.93 20.17
C THR A 53 5.15 3.26 19.42
N LEU A 54 5.33 3.20 18.13
CA LEU A 54 5.10 4.28 17.19
C LEU A 54 3.75 4.05 16.51
N ILE A 55 2.88 5.05 16.57
CA ILE A 55 1.51 5.00 16.03
C ILE A 55 1.32 6.00 14.90
N ASN A 56 0.26 5.83 14.12
CA ASN A 56 -0.14 6.73 13.04
C ASN A 56 0.93 6.89 11.95
N ILE A 57 1.64 5.80 11.64
CA ILE A 57 2.65 5.80 10.59
C ILE A 57 1.95 5.47 9.26
N PRO A 58 2.07 6.32 8.23
CA PRO A 58 1.57 6.01 6.90
C PRO A 58 2.16 4.69 6.38
N PRO A 59 1.46 3.95 5.52
CA PRO A 59 2.02 2.75 4.90
C PRO A 59 3.21 3.12 4.03
N GLY A 60 4.25 2.28 4.06
CA GLY A 60 5.48 2.55 3.33
C GLY A 60 6.67 1.78 3.87
N LYS A 61 7.84 2.05 3.30
CA LYS A 61 9.12 1.51 3.75
C LYS A 61 9.89 2.58 4.49
N TYR A 62 10.38 2.24 5.67
CA TYR A 62 11.05 3.17 6.57
C TYR A 62 12.37 2.61 7.09
N ASN A 63 13.26 3.51 7.44
CA ASN A 63 14.46 3.21 8.20
C ASN A 63 14.24 3.68 9.64
N LEU A 64 14.32 2.74 10.58
CA LEU A 64 14.20 3.01 12.00
C LEU A 64 15.58 3.13 12.61
N LYS A 65 15.78 4.13 13.44
CA LYS A 65 17.00 4.30 14.21
C LYS A 65 16.70 4.24 15.69
N ILE A 66 17.56 3.53 16.43
CA ILE A 66 17.48 3.35 17.88
C ILE A 66 18.78 3.85 18.46
N ASP A 67 18.68 4.87 19.32
CA ASP A 67 19.82 5.49 19.99
C ASP A 67 19.64 5.46 21.51
N MET A 68 20.68 5.08 22.24
CA MET A 68 20.73 5.12 23.69
C MET A 68 22.14 5.47 24.17
N ILE A 69 22.23 6.33 25.19
CA ILE A 69 23.52 6.72 25.77
C ILE A 69 24.25 5.50 26.33
N GLY A 70 25.50 5.31 25.97
CA GLY A 70 26.33 4.16 26.39
C GLY A 70 26.16 2.91 25.51
N TYR A 71 25.37 3.01 24.44
CA TYR A 71 25.15 1.90 23.50
C TYR A 71 25.47 2.33 22.06
N LYS A 72 25.81 1.36 21.21
CA LYS A 72 25.94 1.58 19.77
C LYS A 72 24.57 1.88 19.18
N SER A 73 24.48 2.90 18.35
CA SER A 73 23.28 3.19 17.57
C SER A 73 22.94 2.01 16.65
N MET A 74 21.69 1.61 16.63
CA MET A 74 21.20 0.58 15.72
C MET A 74 20.32 1.20 14.64
N LYS A 75 20.59 0.87 13.39
CA LYS A 75 19.77 1.24 12.24
C LYS A 75 19.16 -0.01 11.64
N MET A 76 17.84 -0.01 11.51
CA MET A 76 17.07 -1.06 10.82
C MET A 76 16.51 -0.50 9.53
N GLU A 77 16.86 -1.13 8.41
CA GLU A 77 16.44 -0.67 7.09
C GLU A 77 15.30 -1.50 6.51
N ASN A 78 14.53 -0.88 5.60
CA ASN A 78 13.46 -1.54 4.86
C ASN A 78 12.30 -2.09 5.71
N ILE A 79 11.97 -1.42 6.83
CA ILE A 79 10.79 -1.76 7.62
C ILE A 79 9.54 -1.41 6.83
N SER A 80 8.74 -2.43 6.46
CA SER A 80 7.49 -2.24 5.75
C SER A 80 6.34 -2.05 6.73
N VAL A 81 5.72 -0.88 6.72
CA VAL A 81 4.53 -0.56 7.48
C VAL A 81 3.32 -0.66 6.55
N SER A 82 2.34 -1.47 6.94
CA SER A 82 1.08 -1.65 6.21
C SER A 82 -0.09 -1.11 7.03
N VAL A 83 -1.19 -0.78 6.34
CA VAL A 83 -2.43 -0.29 6.95
C VAL A 83 -2.96 -1.27 7.96
N ASN A 84 -3.47 -0.73 9.09
CA ASN A 84 -4.10 -1.50 10.16
C ASN A 84 -3.22 -2.62 10.75
N ARG A 85 -1.91 -2.57 10.50
CA ARG A 85 -0.95 -3.55 11.00
C ARG A 85 0.04 -2.96 11.98
N THR A 86 0.47 -3.83 12.90
CA THR A 86 1.59 -3.55 13.80
C THR A 86 2.80 -4.34 13.33
N PHE A 87 3.84 -3.65 12.93
CA PHE A 87 5.16 -4.25 12.72
C PHE A 87 5.81 -4.43 14.09
N SER A 88 6.12 -5.67 14.47
CA SER A 88 6.75 -5.97 15.76
C SER A 88 8.20 -6.36 15.57
N LEU A 89 9.09 -5.80 16.37
CA LEU A 89 10.52 -6.11 16.34
C LEU A 89 11.11 -6.28 17.74
N GLU A 90 12.21 -6.99 17.83
CA GLU A 90 13.08 -7.04 18.99
C GLU A 90 14.45 -6.49 18.58
N ALA A 91 15.00 -5.55 19.36
CA ALA A 91 16.29 -4.95 19.14
C ALA A 91 17.22 -5.22 20.33
N GLU A 92 18.42 -5.68 20.06
CA GLU A 92 19.45 -5.90 21.07
C GLU A 92 20.58 -4.90 20.85
N LEU A 93 20.77 -3.98 21.80
CA LEU A 93 21.83 -2.98 21.74
C LEU A 93 23.08 -3.49 22.43
N GLU A 94 24.23 -3.22 21.81
CA GLU A 94 25.53 -3.53 22.35
C GLU A 94 26.13 -2.31 23.07
N GLN A 95 26.62 -2.49 24.28
CA GLN A 95 27.27 -1.44 25.05
C GLN A 95 28.54 -0.96 24.34
N THR A 96 28.77 0.34 24.33
CA THR A 96 29.98 0.96 23.77
C THR A 96 30.46 2.13 24.64
N VAL A 97 31.75 2.28 24.69
CA VAL A 97 32.39 3.47 25.28
C VAL A 97 32.74 4.55 24.23
N ILE A 98 32.49 4.25 22.97
CA ILE A 98 32.76 5.14 21.82
C ILE A 98 31.43 5.62 21.24
N GLU A 99 31.13 6.91 21.37
CA GLU A 99 29.96 7.52 20.74
C GLU A 99 30.09 7.53 19.21
N GLY A 100 29.02 7.16 18.50
CA GLY A 100 28.90 7.31 17.05
C GLY A 100 29.10 6.03 16.22
N GLU A 101 29.34 4.87 16.83
CA GLU A 101 29.35 3.61 16.09
C GLU A 101 27.92 3.14 15.78
N VAL A 102 27.59 2.97 14.50
CA VAL A 102 26.26 2.56 14.04
C VAL A 102 26.29 1.13 13.51
N VAL A 103 25.43 0.28 14.04
CA VAL A 103 25.21 -1.08 13.53
C VAL A 103 23.99 -1.07 12.62
N THR A 104 24.16 -1.40 11.34
CA THR A 104 23.06 -1.50 10.37
C THR A 104 22.59 -2.94 10.29
N VAL A 105 21.27 -3.14 10.45
CA VAL A 105 20.62 -4.45 10.34
C VAL A 105 19.55 -4.36 9.26
N GLU A 106 19.63 -5.22 8.25
CA GLU A 106 18.57 -5.37 7.26
C GLU A 106 17.50 -6.32 7.81
N VAL A 107 16.27 -5.81 7.95
CA VAL A 107 15.16 -6.59 8.51
C VAL A 107 14.47 -7.37 7.40
N ALA A 108 14.58 -8.71 7.44
CA ALA A 108 13.74 -9.57 6.61
C ALA A 108 12.25 -9.41 7.00
N ARG A 109 11.37 -9.37 5.99
CA ARG A 109 9.93 -9.11 6.12
C ARG A 109 9.25 -10.10 7.08
N PHE A 110 9.01 -9.70 8.33
CA PHE A 110 8.09 -10.42 9.22
C PHE A 110 7.17 -9.43 9.93
N SER A 111 5.99 -9.24 9.38
CA SER A 111 4.88 -8.57 10.07
C SER A 111 3.82 -9.62 10.36
N GLN A 112 3.77 -10.13 11.58
CA GLN A 112 2.69 -11.01 12.04
C GLN A 112 1.85 -10.29 13.11
N LYS A 113 0.55 -10.18 12.85
CA LYS A 113 -0.43 -9.82 13.89
C LYS A 113 -0.88 -11.12 14.56
N LYS A 114 -0.57 -11.31 15.86
CA LYS A 114 -0.88 -12.55 16.60
C LYS A 114 -2.37 -12.73 16.91
N ASP A 115 -3.19 -11.67 16.80
CA ASP A 115 -4.59 -11.65 17.26
C ASP A 115 -5.60 -11.44 16.10
N GLN A 116 -5.31 -11.96 14.91
CA GLN A 116 -6.24 -11.89 13.78
C GLN A 116 -7.18 -13.09 13.75
N THR A 117 -8.48 -12.84 13.92
CA THR A 117 -9.54 -13.83 13.73
C THR A 117 -9.98 -13.94 12.26
N GLY A 118 -9.73 -12.93 11.45
CA GLY A 118 -10.00 -12.88 10.00
C GLY A 118 -8.77 -13.16 9.15
N THR A 119 -8.97 -13.57 7.90
CA THR A 119 -7.89 -13.66 6.93
C THR A 119 -7.66 -12.29 6.32
N ILE A 120 -6.62 -11.59 6.76
CA ILE A 120 -6.21 -10.30 6.20
C ILE A 120 -4.95 -10.51 5.37
N LYS A 121 -4.98 -10.06 4.13
CA LYS A 121 -3.85 -10.04 3.23
C LYS A 121 -3.51 -8.60 2.87
N ASN A 122 -2.28 -8.18 3.16
CA ASN A 122 -1.74 -6.92 2.68
C ASN A 122 -0.78 -7.19 1.54
N ILE A 123 -0.88 -6.37 0.50
CA ILE A 123 -0.08 -6.44 -0.70
C ILE A 123 0.49 -5.04 -0.94
N SER A 124 1.79 -4.93 -0.89
CA SER A 124 2.45 -3.63 -1.09
C SER A 124 2.36 -3.19 -2.55
N GLY A 125 2.41 -1.88 -2.80
CA GLY A 125 2.43 -1.31 -4.15
C GLY A 125 3.56 -1.87 -5.01
N ASP A 126 4.73 -2.16 -4.43
CA ASP A 126 5.84 -2.79 -5.16
C ASP A 126 5.51 -4.22 -5.60
N GLU A 127 4.81 -5.00 -4.76
CA GLU A 127 4.35 -6.35 -5.13
C GLU A 127 3.29 -6.28 -6.23
N ILE A 128 2.37 -5.30 -6.15
CA ILE A 128 1.34 -5.08 -7.17
C ILE A 128 1.99 -4.72 -8.51
N ASN A 129 2.95 -3.79 -8.51
CA ASN A 129 3.65 -3.35 -9.72
C ASN A 129 4.53 -4.44 -10.35
N ALA A 130 4.94 -5.46 -9.59
CA ALA A 130 5.67 -6.62 -10.10
C ALA A 130 4.75 -7.66 -10.79
N LEU A 131 3.42 -7.54 -10.63
CA LEU A 131 2.46 -8.43 -11.25
C LEU A 131 2.05 -7.91 -12.64
N PRO A 132 1.86 -8.80 -13.63
CA PRO A 132 1.37 -8.41 -14.95
C PRO A 132 -0.15 -8.21 -14.94
N VAL A 133 -0.62 -7.23 -14.18
CA VAL A 133 -2.05 -6.92 -14.00
C VAL A 133 -2.37 -5.51 -14.48
N GLU A 134 -3.58 -5.32 -14.99
CA GLU A 134 -4.03 -4.03 -15.54
C GLU A 134 -4.77 -3.16 -14.52
N ASN A 135 -5.35 -3.77 -13.48
CA ASN A 135 -6.15 -3.08 -12.46
C ASN A 135 -6.07 -3.78 -11.11
N VAL A 136 -6.45 -3.07 -10.06
CA VAL A 136 -6.47 -3.58 -8.68
C VAL A 136 -7.45 -4.75 -8.51
N GLY A 137 -8.56 -4.77 -9.24
CA GLY A 137 -9.52 -5.86 -9.21
C GLY A 137 -8.91 -7.21 -9.60
N ALA A 138 -7.98 -7.22 -10.56
CA ALA A 138 -7.25 -8.44 -10.92
C ALA A 138 -6.37 -8.94 -9.77
N VAL A 139 -5.70 -8.04 -9.03
CA VAL A 139 -4.91 -8.39 -7.84
C VAL A 139 -5.80 -8.98 -6.75
N VAL A 140 -6.97 -8.38 -6.51
CA VAL A 140 -7.97 -8.86 -5.55
C VAL A 140 -8.44 -10.26 -5.91
N ASN A 141 -8.72 -10.53 -7.19
CA ASN A 141 -9.15 -11.84 -7.68
C ASN A 141 -8.07 -12.93 -7.56
N MET A 142 -6.80 -12.56 -7.44
CA MET A 142 -5.71 -13.52 -7.16
C MET A 142 -5.66 -13.96 -5.70
N GLN A 143 -6.42 -13.32 -4.80
CA GLN A 143 -6.36 -13.63 -3.38
C GLN A 143 -7.14 -14.90 -3.05
N ALA A 144 -6.63 -15.65 -2.07
CA ALA A 144 -7.28 -16.87 -1.61
C ALA A 144 -8.71 -16.59 -1.09
N GLY A 145 -9.67 -17.31 -1.61
CA GLY A 145 -11.08 -17.14 -1.24
C GLY A 145 -11.82 -16.08 -2.04
N VAL A 146 -11.21 -15.52 -3.08
CA VAL A 146 -11.84 -14.58 -4.01
C VAL A 146 -11.95 -15.19 -5.40
N VAL A 147 -13.14 -15.20 -5.98
CA VAL A 147 -13.40 -15.70 -7.33
C VAL A 147 -14.36 -14.74 -8.02
N ASN A 148 -13.92 -14.07 -9.07
CA ASN A 148 -14.72 -13.10 -9.85
C ASN A 148 -15.43 -12.05 -8.97
N GLY A 149 -14.72 -11.50 -7.97
CA GLY A 149 -15.28 -10.52 -7.04
C GLY A 149 -16.15 -11.10 -5.94
N HIS A 150 -16.36 -12.43 -5.90
CA HIS A 150 -17.07 -13.11 -4.83
C HIS A 150 -16.11 -13.56 -3.74
N PHE A 151 -16.33 -13.14 -2.52
CA PHE A 151 -15.50 -13.47 -1.37
C PHE A 151 -16.13 -14.63 -0.60
N ARG A 152 -15.42 -15.77 -0.51
CA ARG A 152 -15.86 -17.00 0.18
C ARG A 152 -17.27 -17.46 -0.20
N GLY A 153 -17.68 -17.23 -1.45
CA GLY A 153 -19.01 -17.59 -1.94
C GLY A 153 -20.12 -16.59 -1.59
N GLY A 154 -19.79 -15.46 -0.96
CA GLY A 154 -20.72 -14.35 -0.76
C GLY A 154 -21.01 -13.61 -2.07
N ARG A 155 -21.95 -12.67 -2.03
CA ARG A 155 -22.28 -11.84 -3.18
C ARG A 155 -21.26 -10.72 -3.35
N ASN A 156 -21.00 -10.31 -4.58
CA ASN A 156 -20.13 -9.16 -4.86
C ASN A 156 -20.68 -7.83 -4.27
N THR A 157 -22.01 -7.71 -4.10
CA THR A 157 -22.68 -6.59 -3.43
C THR A 157 -22.49 -6.56 -1.90
N GLU A 158 -21.91 -7.60 -1.32
CA GLU A 158 -21.61 -7.75 0.11
C GLU A 158 -20.14 -7.41 0.43
N VAL A 159 -19.41 -6.98 -0.58
CA VAL A 159 -18.00 -6.55 -0.46
C VAL A 159 -17.96 -5.03 -0.34
N THR A 160 -17.27 -4.54 0.67
CA THR A 160 -17.04 -3.11 0.85
C THR A 160 -15.69 -2.72 0.24
N TYR A 161 -15.71 -1.75 -0.66
CA TYR A 161 -14.52 -1.14 -1.24
C TYR A 161 -14.25 0.20 -0.58
N MET A 162 -13.00 0.43 -0.20
CA MET A 162 -12.55 1.65 0.43
C MET A 162 -11.31 2.17 -0.29
N VAL A 163 -11.23 3.49 -0.41
CA VAL A 163 -10.05 4.22 -0.89
C VAL A 163 -9.65 5.21 0.18
N ASP A 164 -8.44 5.08 0.70
CA ASP A 164 -7.92 5.90 1.80
C ASP A 164 -8.89 5.94 3.01
N GLY A 165 -9.53 4.80 3.30
CA GLY A 165 -10.49 4.66 4.38
C GLY A 165 -11.89 5.20 4.07
N ILE A 166 -12.13 5.77 2.88
CA ILE A 166 -13.44 6.25 2.44
C ILE A 166 -14.12 5.15 1.63
N GLN A 167 -15.35 4.80 2.01
CA GLN A 167 -16.16 3.81 1.30
C GLN A 167 -16.57 4.35 -0.08
N VAL A 168 -16.31 3.56 -1.13
CA VAL A 168 -16.54 3.95 -2.55
C VAL A 168 -17.40 2.95 -3.32
N ASP A 169 -18.12 2.09 -2.62
CA ASP A 169 -19.03 1.13 -3.23
C ASP A 169 -20.30 1.79 -3.74
N GLU A 170 -20.88 1.21 -4.77
CA GLU A 170 -22.11 1.70 -5.39
C GLU A 170 -23.32 1.40 -4.49
N THR A 171 -24.13 2.43 -4.21
CA THR A 171 -25.34 2.30 -3.40
C THR A 171 -26.50 1.75 -4.21
N PHE A 172 -26.50 1.93 -5.52
CA PHE A 172 -27.54 1.49 -6.45
C PHE A 172 -26.93 0.70 -7.60
N GLY A 173 -27.45 -0.46 -7.91
CA GLY A 173 -27.07 -1.25 -9.09
C GLY A 173 -26.19 -2.48 -8.85
N GLY A 174 -25.65 -2.67 -7.68
CA GLY A 174 -24.98 -3.92 -7.28
C GLY A 174 -23.60 -4.15 -7.91
N SER A 175 -22.93 -3.10 -8.35
CA SER A 175 -21.51 -3.16 -8.74
C SER A 175 -20.64 -2.95 -7.52
N SER A 176 -19.57 -3.71 -7.43
CA SER A 176 -18.76 -3.77 -6.22
C SER A 176 -17.69 -2.67 -6.12
N ALA A 177 -17.33 -2.02 -7.22
CA ALA A 177 -16.34 -0.95 -7.23
C ALA A 177 -16.76 0.17 -8.18
N THR A 178 -16.87 1.39 -7.65
CA THR A 178 -17.23 2.58 -8.45
C THR A 178 -16.00 3.28 -9.01
N VAL A 179 -14.82 3.00 -8.47
CA VAL A 179 -13.56 3.66 -8.85
C VAL A 179 -12.55 2.62 -9.33
N ASP A 180 -12.09 2.77 -10.56
CA ASP A 180 -11.00 1.98 -11.11
C ASP A 180 -9.65 2.66 -10.78
N ILE A 181 -8.91 2.04 -9.84
CA ILE A 181 -7.61 2.55 -9.39
C ILE A 181 -6.52 1.81 -10.15
N GLN A 182 -5.61 2.57 -10.71
CA GLN A 182 -4.45 2.01 -11.41
C GLN A 182 -3.45 1.41 -10.41
N PRO A 183 -2.85 0.25 -10.73
CA PRO A 183 -1.86 -0.40 -9.87
C PRO A 183 -0.72 0.52 -9.44
N GLU A 184 -0.29 1.41 -10.32
CA GLU A 184 0.79 2.36 -10.11
C GLU A 184 0.46 3.43 -9.06
N ALA A 185 -0.84 3.68 -8.82
CA ALA A 185 -1.32 4.64 -7.82
C ALA A 185 -1.50 4.02 -6.43
N VAL A 186 -1.28 2.70 -6.29
CA VAL A 186 -1.49 1.99 -5.02
C VAL A 186 -0.20 1.98 -4.20
N GLN A 187 -0.30 2.38 -2.94
CA GLN A 187 0.75 2.26 -1.93
C GLN A 187 0.64 0.93 -1.17
N ASP A 188 -0.58 0.59 -0.76
CA ASP A 188 -0.88 -0.66 -0.04
C ASP A 188 -2.30 -1.12 -0.38
N LEU A 189 -2.52 -2.40 -0.47
CA LEU A 189 -3.81 -3.02 -0.69
C LEU A 189 -4.09 -4.03 0.43
N GLU A 190 -5.12 -3.77 1.21
CA GLU A 190 -5.60 -4.68 2.24
C GLU A 190 -6.85 -5.40 1.76
N VAL A 191 -6.81 -6.73 1.77
CA VAL A 191 -7.94 -7.60 1.42
C VAL A 191 -8.30 -8.43 2.65
N VAL A 192 -9.50 -8.19 3.20
CA VAL A 192 -10.02 -8.89 4.36
C VAL A 192 -11.12 -9.85 3.93
N THR A 193 -10.98 -11.13 4.29
CA THR A 193 -11.97 -12.15 4.01
C THR A 193 -12.39 -12.86 5.31
N GLY A 194 -13.67 -13.05 5.52
CA GLY A 194 -14.19 -13.76 6.69
C GLY A 194 -14.71 -12.84 7.78
N THR A 195 -14.19 -12.93 8.99
CA THR A 195 -14.61 -12.09 10.12
C THR A 195 -14.03 -10.68 10.02
N PHE A 196 -14.87 -9.67 10.16
CA PHE A 196 -14.49 -8.25 10.12
C PHE A 196 -14.62 -7.63 11.50
N ASN A 197 -13.86 -6.59 11.76
CA ASN A 197 -14.07 -5.72 12.90
C ASN A 197 -15.33 -4.87 12.70
N ALA A 198 -15.95 -4.43 13.79
CA ALA A 198 -17.18 -3.61 13.75
C ALA A 198 -17.00 -2.23 13.06
N GLU A 199 -15.77 -1.82 12.81
CA GLU A 199 -15.40 -0.60 12.06
C GLU A 199 -15.82 -0.65 10.58
N TYR A 200 -15.89 -1.86 10.00
CA TYR A 200 -16.33 -2.05 8.61
C TYR A 200 -17.84 -2.21 8.54
N GLY A 201 -18.55 -1.08 8.50
CA GLY A 201 -19.99 -1.08 8.27
C GLY A 201 -20.34 -1.67 6.89
N ARG A 202 -21.50 -2.36 6.79
CA ARG A 202 -22.04 -2.97 5.56
C ARG A 202 -21.24 -4.12 4.94
N ALA A 203 -20.00 -4.40 5.35
CA ALA A 203 -19.27 -5.57 4.87
C ALA A 203 -19.88 -6.86 5.41
N MET A 204 -20.25 -7.79 4.52
CA MET A 204 -20.79 -9.11 4.90
C MET A 204 -19.92 -10.26 4.40
N SER A 205 -19.20 -10.09 3.29
CA SER A 205 -18.35 -11.14 2.72
C SER A 205 -16.89 -10.77 2.55
N GLY A 206 -16.58 -9.49 2.34
CA GLY A 206 -15.21 -9.02 2.17
C GLY A 206 -15.04 -7.52 2.34
N VAL A 207 -13.81 -7.09 2.63
CA VAL A 207 -13.38 -5.69 2.59
C VAL A 207 -12.13 -5.59 1.73
N VAL A 208 -12.13 -4.62 0.83
CA VAL A 208 -10.98 -4.24 0.02
C VAL A 208 -10.66 -2.78 0.35
N ASN A 209 -9.53 -2.54 0.95
CA ASN A 209 -9.07 -1.19 1.29
C ASN A 209 -7.81 -0.88 0.49
N VAL A 210 -7.92 0.10 -0.40
CA VAL A 210 -6.82 0.59 -1.23
C VAL A 210 -6.30 1.87 -0.61
N VAL A 211 -5.00 1.90 -0.36
CA VAL A 211 -4.32 3.12 0.06
C VAL A 211 -3.55 3.68 -1.12
N THR A 212 -3.84 4.92 -1.44
CA THR A 212 -3.20 5.60 -2.56
C THR A 212 -1.77 6.02 -2.22
N ARG A 213 -0.96 6.17 -3.25
CA ARG A 213 0.44 6.54 -3.12
C ARG A 213 0.59 8.02 -2.80
N ASP A 214 1.38 8.32 -1.78
CA ASP A 214 1.80 9.68 -1.46
C ASP A 214 3.08 10.05 -2.22
N GLY A 215 3.31 11.35 -2.39
CA GLY A 215 4.57 11.85 -2.91
C GLY A 215 5.71 11.64 -1.90
N GLY A 216 6.81 11.10 -2.38
CA GLY A 216 8.01 10.88 -1.57
C GLY A 216 8.85 12.16 -1.36
N SER A 217 9.94 12.03 -0.59
CA SER A 217 10.94 13.10 -0.38
C SER A 217 11.85 13.32 -1.58
N LYS A 218 11.78 12.43 -2.59
CA LYS A 218 12.52 12.50 -3.86
C LYS A 218 11.54 12.45 -5.01
N PHE A 219 11.94 13.03 -6.14
CA PHE A 219 11.17 12.88 -7.38
C PHE A 219 11.29 11.44 -7.90
N GLU A 220 10.16 10.81 -8.08
CA GLU A 220 10.03 9.48 -8.67
C GLU A 220 8.95 9.52 -9.75
N GLY A 221 9.18 8.86 -10.86
CA GLY A 221 8.20 8.82 -11.93
C GLY A 221 8.42 7.63 -12.84
N SER A 222 7.36 7.24 -13.54
CA SER A 222 7.41 6.19 -14.54
C SER A 222 6.58 6.57 -15.76
N VAL A 223 7.02 6.08 -16.92
CA VAL A 223 6.29 6.15 -18.18
C VAL A 223 6.20 4.75 -18.74
N SER A 224 5.00 4.31 -19.06
CA SER A 224 4.76 3.04 -19.72
C SER A 224 3.91 3.27 -20.97
N MET A 225 4.31 2.68 -22.08
CA MET A 225 3.58 2.74 -23.35
C MET A 225 3.36 1.33 -23.86
N GLY A 226 2.12 1.01 -24.15
CA GLY A 226 1.72 -0.27 -24.75
C GLY A 226 0.88 -0.06 -25.99
N GLY A 227 1.04 -0.97 -26.95
CA GLY A 227 0.20 -1.00 -28.13
C GLY A 227 -0.08 -2.45 -28.52
N SER A 228 -1.29 -2.72 -28.96
CA SER A 228 -1.67 -4.05 -29.47
C SER A 228 -2.55 -3.94 -30.71
N SER A 229 -2.55 -5.02 -31.47
CA SER A 229 -3.40 -5.17 -32.65
C SER A 229 -3.92 -6.59 -32.73
N TYR A 230 -5.03 -6.74 -33.42
CA TYR A 230 -5.58 -8.05 -33.76
C TYR A 230 -5.01 -8.50 -35.12
N TYR A 231 -4.48 -9.71 -35.16
CA TYR A 231 -4.01 -10.33 -36.38
C TYR A 231 -4.81 -11.59 -36.64
N THR A 232 -5.27 -11.76 -37.88
CA THR A 232 -5.94 -12.98 -38.33
C THR A 232 -5.71 -13.21 -39.84
N ASP A 233 -5.53 -14.44 -40.23
CA ASP A 233 -5.50 -14.86 -41.63
C ASP A 233 -6.91 -15.11 -42.20
N ASN A 234 -7.95 -15.12 -41.33
CA ASN A 234 -9.34 -15.38 -41.70
C ASN A 234 -10.07 -14.07 -42.05
N THR A 235 -9.64 -13.41 -43.10
CA THR A 235 -10.22 -12.13 -43.55
C THR A 235 -11.66 -12.25 -44.03
N ASP A 236 -12.12 -13.45 -44.40
CA ASP A 236 -13.49 -13.73 -44.81
C ASP A 236 -14.47 -13.68 -43.64
N ILE A 237 -14.01 -14.03 -42.45
CA ILE A 237 -14.81 -13.98 -41.20
C ILE A 237 -14.70 -12.62 -40.55
N PHE A 238 -13.50 -12.06 -40.53
CA PHE A 238 -13.21 -10.75 -39.90
C PHE A 238 -13.02 -9.68 -40.97
N VAL A 239 -14.10 -9.32 -41.61
CA VAL A 239 -14.11 -8.37 -42.72
C VAL A 239 -13.69 -6.98 -42.27
N GLY A 240 -12.69 -6.39 -42.94
CA GLY A 240 -12.20 -5.04 -42.67
C GLY A 240 -11.30 -4.93 -41.43
N LEU A 241 -10.78 -6.05 -40.93
CA LEU A 241 -9.74 -6.03 -39.90
C LEU A 241 -8.43 -5.57 -40.58
N ASP A 242 -8.06 -4.32 -40.32
CA ASP A 242 -6.78 -3.78 -40.75
C ASP A 242 -5.71 -4.21 -39.72
N PRO A 243 -4.60 -4.88 -40.13
CA PRO A 243 -3.53 -5.30 -39.24
C PRO A 243 -2.65 -4.15 -38.74
N SER A 244 -3.17 -2.93 -38.69
CA SER A 244 -2.44 -1.78 -38.13
C SER A 244 -2.14 -1.98 -36.66
N ILE A 245 -0.91 -1.67 -36.25
CA ILE A 245 -0.40 -1.84 -34.86
C ILE A 245 -1.14 -0.96 -33.81
N ASN A 246 -2.04 -0.11 -34.25
CA ASN A 246 -2.65 0.94 -33.41
C ASN A 246 -4.10 0.67 -33.00
N LYS A 247 -4.54 -0.59 -32.95
CA LYS A 247 -5.92 -0.92 -32.54
C LYS A 247 -6.19 -0.67 -31.05
N SER A 248 -5.18 -0.87 -30.20
CA SER A 248 -5.22 -0.51 -28.79
C SER A 248 -3.93 0.23 -28.41
N GLN A 249 -4.08 1.35 -27.74
CA GLN A 249 -2.96 2.13 -27.21
C GLN A 249 -3.23 2.38 -25.74
N ASP A 250 -2.22 2.19 -24.89
CA ASP A 250 -2.26 2.44 -23.46
C ASP A 250 -0.99 3.19 -23.08
N ILE A 251 -1.16 4.43 -22.60
CA ILE A 251 -0.08 5.28 -22.15
C ILE A 251 -0.34 5.60 -20.69
N LYS A 252 0.61 5.25 -19.83
CA LYS A 252 0.56 5.51 -18.41
C LYS A 252 1.72 6.41 -18.04
N PHE A 253 1.44 7.39 -17.20
CA PHE A 253 2.41 8.32 -16.66
C PHE A 253 2.18 8.48 -15.16
N SER A 254 3.23 8.33 -14.37
CA SER A 254 3.20 8.66 -12.95
C SER A 254 4.34 9.59 -12.59
N LEU A 255 4.08 10.52 -11.69
CA LEU A 255 5.06 11.44 -11.15
C LEU A 255 4.72 11.79 -9.71
N GLY A 256 5.65 11.65 -8.81
CA GLY A 256 5.54 12.05 -7.42
C GLY A 256 6.81 12.73 -6.93
N GLY A 257 6.68 13.53 -5.88
CA GLY A 257 7.82 14.18 -5.28
C GLY A 257 7.49 15.35 -4.35
N PRO A 258 8.50 16.03 -3.82
CA PRO A 258 8.32 17.17 -2.93
C PRO A 258 8.00 18.45 -3.72
N ILE A 259 7.06 19.26 -3.20
CA ILE A 259 6.79 20.64 -3.69
C ILE A 259 7.53 21.64 -2.81
N LEU A 260 7.40 21.52 -1.50
CA LEU A 260 8.02 22.44 -0.53
C LEU A 260 8.83 21.68 0.50
N GLY A 261 10.01 21.22 0.10
CA GLY A 261 10.83 20.31 0.90
C GLY A 261 10.03 19.06 1.26
N ASN A 262 10.21 18.53 2.48
CA ASN A 262 9.45 17.35 2.94
C ASN A 262 8.08 17.69 3.57
N LYS A 263 7.66 18.98 3.52
CA LYS A 263 6.40 19.40 4.15
C LYS A 263 5.18 19.25 3.26
N VAL A 264 5.37 19.40 1.96
CA VAL A 264 4.30 19.27 0.96
C VAL A 264 4.83 18.42 -0.17
N THR A 265 4.17 17.30 -0.39
CA THR A 265 4.49 16.36 -1.46
C THR A 265 3.27 16.21 -2.37
N PHE A 266 3.48 15.70 -3.57
CA PHE A 266 2.42 15.39 -4.51
C PHE A 266 2.67 14.03 -5.16
N PHE A 267 1.59 13.40 -5.58
CA PHE A 267 1.61 12.26 -6.48
C PHE A 267 0.53 12.45 -7.55
N SER A 268 0.88 12.16 -8.79
CA SER A 268 -0.03 12.23 -9.93
C SER A 268 0.11 10.97 -10.77
N ASN A 269 -1.01 10.39 -11.14
CA ASN A 269 -1.07 9.26 -12.06
C ASN A 269 -2.07 9.58 -13.17
N VAL A 270 -1.67 9.34 -14.41
CA VAL A 270 -2.49 9.59 -15.60
C VAL A 270 -2.40 8.38 -16.52
N ARG A 271 -3.56 7.87 -16.94
CA ARG A 271 -3.66 6.84 -17.97
C ARG A 271 -4.50 7.35 -19.13
N VAL A 272 -4.00 7.18 -20.32
CA VAL A 272 -4.73 7.42 -21.56
C VAL A 272 -4.82 6.11 -22.32
N GLN A 273 -6.03 5.59 -22.43
CA GLN A 273 -6.31 4.34 -23.13
C GLN A 273 -7.26 4.59 -24.30
N SER A 274 -6.86 4.09 -25.46
CA SER A 274 -7.72 4.04 -26.66
C SER A 274 -7.80 2.60 -27.13
N ASN A 275 -9.01 2.08 -27.27
CA ASN A 275 -9.23 0.69 -27.74
C ASN A 275 -10.26 0.70 -28.87
N ASN A 276 -9.78 0.50 -30.08
CA ASN A 276 -10.61 0.28 -31.26
C ASN A 276 -10.81 -1.23 -31.42
N GLY A 277 -11.91 -1.76 -30.91
CA GLY A 277 -12.22 -3.20 -30.92
C GLY A 277 -11.97 -3.89 -32.27
N HIS A 278 -12.07 -5.20 -32.29
CA HIS A 278 -11.88 -6.03 -33.48
C HIS A 278 -13.10 -6.08 -34.42
N LEU A 279 -14.24 -5.57 -34.00
CA LEU A 279 -15.46 -5.55 -34.78
C LEU A 279 -15.57 -4.22 -35.56
N ASN A 280 -15.44 -4.31 -36.88
CA ASN A 280 -15.76 -3.19 -37.75
C ASN A 280 -17.22 -3.31 -38.17
N GLY A 281 -18.10 -2.50 -37.55
CA GLY A 281 -19.49 -2.41 -38.00
C GLY A 281 -19.56 -1.70 -39.37
N LEU A 282 -20.05 -2.38 -40.39
CA LEU A 282 -20.49 -1.70 -41.60
C LEU A 282 -21.75 -0.90 -41.26
N ARG A 283 -21.66 0.44 -41.29
CA ARG A 283 -22.86 1.26 -41.38
C ARG A 283 -23.38 1.20 -42.80
N LEU A 284 -24.51 0.54 -42.99
CA LEU A 284 -25.30 0.60 -44.20
C LEU A 284 -26.02 1.95 -44.31
#